data_ca16c96705efc717d239d7e3aa60d923
#
_entry.id   ca16c96705efc717d239d7e3aa60d923
#
_cell.length_a   1.000
_cell.length_b   1.000
_cell.length_c   1.000
_cell.angle_alpha   90.00
_cell.angle_beta   90.00
_cell.angle_gamma   90.00
#
_symmetry.space_group_name_H-M   'P 1'
#
loop_
_entity.id
_entity.type
_entity.pdbx_description
1 polymer ?
#
loop_
_entity_poly.entity_id
_entity_poly.type
_entity_poly.pdbx_seq_one_letter_code
_entity_poly.pdbx_strand_id
1 'polypeptide(L)'
;MLRRLVGSEMCIRDSAHIGSQIFELEPHEDLGEIMVKVILDAKKFGHNIKELNVGGGLGIKYTTNDDPPSIDEWVKTISNSVVKACKKHNLDLPKLMCEPGRSIVSTAGITIYKIGAFKEIPGIRTYLSVDGGMSDNPRPITYQSNYSACLVKNPFNINSKNKYTIAGKHCESGDVLFKEIELANCETGDLICVFGTGAYNNSMSSNYNRIPRPAALLVCNGEAEIIQKRESPIDLLKYDVLPDRFIK
;
A
#
# COMPACT_ATOMS: atom_id res chain seq x y z
N MET A 1 7.09 17.76 25.79
CA MET A 1 6.12 17.70 24.69
C MET A 1 4.85 16.91 25.03
N LEU A 2 4.54 16.69 26.30
CA LEU A 2 3.44 15.84 26.80
C LEU A 2 2.20 16.61 27.28
N ARG A 3 2.14 17.92 27.11
CA ARG A 3 1.08 18.76 27.67
C ARG A 3 -0.13 19.06 26.79
N ARG A 4 -0.24 18.46 25.61
CA ARG A 4 -1.35 18.72 24.65
C ARG A 4 -2.22 17.50 24.29
N LEU A 5 -2.07 16.39 24.99
CA LEU A 5 -2.81 15.15 24.72
C LEU A 5 -3.70 14.74 25.91
N VAL A 6 -4.19 15.69 26.69
CA VAL A 6 -5.04 15.38 27.85
C VAL A 6 -6.49 15.69 27.53
N GLY A 7 -7.12 14.79 26.80
CA GLY A 7 -8.54 14.52 26.96
C GLY A 7 -8.67 13.26 27.81
N SER A 8 -9.64 13.20 28.70
CA SER A 8 -9.87 12.03 29.58
C SER A 8 -10.01 10.69 28.82
N GLU A 9 -10.33 10.72 27.55
CA GLU A 9 -10.46 9.54 26.69
C GLU A 9 -9.12 8.96 26.22
N MET A 10 -8.04 9.72 26.21
CA MET A 10 -6.72 9.24 25.80
C MET A 10 -6.02 8.35 26.82
N CYS A 11 -6.47 8.34 28.07
CA CYS A 11 -5.90 7.50 29.13
C CYS A 11 -6.51 6.10 29.17
N ILE A 12 -7.45 5.76 28.29
CA ILE A 12 -8.11 4.44 28.28
C ILE A 12 -7.57 3.50 27.20
N ARG A 13 -6.75 4.01 26.28
CA ARG A 13 -6.19 3.25 25.15
C ARG A 13 -4.68 3.27 25.17
N ASP A 14 -4.08 2.10 24.93
CA ASP A 14 -2.68 1.93 24.55
C ASP A 14 -2.60 1.44 23.10
N SER A 15 -1.59 1.88 22.33
CA SER A 15 -1.48 1.59 20.91
C SER A 15 -0.03 1.38 20.49
N ALA A 16 0.21 0.36 19.69
CA ALA A 16 1.48 0.10 19.03
C ALA A 16 1.29 -0.29 17.57
N HIS A 17 2.33 -0.06 16.77
CA HIS A 17 2.41 -0.51 15.39
C HIS A 17 3.85 -0.91 15.10
N ILE A 18 4.10 -2.20 14.83
CA ILE A 18 5.46 -2.77 14.78
C ILE A 18 6.11 -2.74 13.40
N GLY A 19 5.39 -2.34 12.39
CA GLY A 19 5.93 -2.26 11.04
C GLY A 19 4.89 -2.52 9.95
N SER A 20 5.35 -2.76 8.74
CA SER A 20 4.51 -2.95 7.56
C SER A 20 5.08 -4.04 6.66
N GLN A 21 4.24 -4.81 6.00
CA GLN A 21 4.59 -5.95 5.17
C GLN A 21 5.35 -7.03 5.97
N ILE A 22 4.80 -7.39 7.13
CA ILE A 22 5.39 -8.37 8.05
C ILE A 22 4.81 -9.74 7.71
N PHE A 23 5.67 -10.72 7.53
CA PHE A 23 5.30 -12.11 7.22
C PHE A 23 5.45 -13.04 8.43
N GLU A 24 6.34 -12.70 9.34
CA GLU A 24 6.60 -13.48 10.55
C GLU A 24 5.53 -13.18 11.61
N LEU A 25 5.03 -14.23 12.27
CA LEU A 25 4.06 -14.11 13.36
C LEU A 25 4.71 -13.84 14.72
N GLU A 26 5.98 -14.21 14.90
CA GLU A 26 6.70 -14.08 16.17
C GLU A 26 6.74 -12.63 16.71
N PRO A 27 7.04 -11.58 15.93
CA PRO A 27 6.99 -10.20 16.42
C PRO A 27 5.59 -9.79 16.90
N HIS A 28 4.55 -10.35 16.31
CA HIS A 28 3.16 -10.11 16.71
C HIS A 28 2.80 -10.89 17.99
N GLU A 29 3.40 -12.07 18.21
CA GLU A 29 3.24 -12.82 19.45
C GLU A 29 3.92 -12.08 20.62
N ASP A 30 5.13 -11.57 20.44
CA ASP A 30 5.86 -10.81 21.46
C ASP A 30 5.16 -9.52 21.84
N LEU A 31 4.47 -8.89 20.90
CA LEU A 31 3.77 -7.63 21.10
C LEU A 31 2.76 -7.71 22.26
N GLY A 32 2.03 -8.82 22.40
CA GLY A 32 1.03 -9.00 23.46
C GLY A 32 1.63 -8.88 24.87
N GLU A 33 2.76 -9.52 25.13
CA GLU A 33 3.47 -9.44 26.43
C GLU A 33 4.01 -8.02 26.68
N ILE A 34 4.57 -7.38 25.67
CA ILE A 34 5.12 -6.02 25.74
C ILE A 34 4.01 -5.02 26.10
N MET A 35 2.89 -5.06 25.38
CA MET A 35 1.79 -4.12 25.56
C MET A 35 1.09 -4.31 26.92
N VAL A 36 0.93 -5.56 27.38
CA VAL A 36 0.38 -5.83 28.71
C VAL A 36 1.29 -5.27 29.81
N LYS A 37 2.62 -5.33 29.66
CA LYS A 37 3.54 -4.69 30.61
C LYS A 37 3.37 -3.16 30.63
N VAL A 38 3.20 -2.53 29.47
CA VAL A 38 2.93 -1.08 29.39
C VAL A 38 1.62 -0.73 30.10
N ILE A 39 0.56 -1.53 29.94
CA ILE A 39 -0.71 -1.34 30.67
C ILE A 39 -0.50 -1.41 32.18
N LEU A 40 0.30 -2.40 32.65
CA LEU A 40 0.62 -2.55 34.07
C LEU A 40 1.43 -1.35 34.61
N ASP A 41 2.37 -0.84 33.84
CA ASP A 41 3.13 0.33 34.23
C ASP A 41 2.23 1.59 34.27
N ALA A 42 1.36 1.77 33.28
CA ALA A 42 0.38 2.83 33.29
C ALA A 42 -0.54 2.78 34.52
N LYS A 43 -0.93 1.57 34.96
CA LYS A 43 -1.75 1.37 36.15
C LYS A 43 -1.03 1.84 37.43
N LYS A 44 0.30 1.71 37.54
CA LYS A 44 1.10 2.21 38.66
C LYS A 44 1.02 3.76 38.77
N PHE A 45 0.79 4.45 37.67
CA PHE A 45 0.61 5.89 37.60
C PHE A 45 -0.87 6.33 37.67
N GLY A 46 -1.78 5.41 38.02
CA GLY A 46 -3.20 5.70 38.19
C GLY A 46 -4.04 5.68 36.90
N HIS A 47 -3.46 5.26 35.77
CA HIS A 47 -4.20 5.12 34.52
C HIS A 47 -4.89 3.76 34.43
N ASN A 48 -6.14 3.75 33.96
CA ASN A 48 -6.92 2.54 33.76
C ASN A 48 -7.13 2.28 32.26
N ILE A 49 -6.17 1.63 31.63
CA ILE A 49 -6.21 1.28 30.21
C ILE A 49 -7.21 0.13 30.00
N LYS A 50 -8.23 0.36 29.19
CA LYS A 50 -9.29 -0.63 28.87
C LYS A 50 -9.27 -1.09 27.42
N GLU A 51 -8.56 -0.37 26.54
CA GLU A 51 -8.45 -0.66 25.12
C GLU A 51 -6.97 -0.83 24.75
N LEU A 52 -6.68 -1.91 24.04
CA LEU A 52 -5.36 -2.23 23.53
C LEU A 52 -5.41 -2.31 22.01
N ASN A 53 -4.70 -1.42 21.33
CA ASN A 53 -4.59 -1.41 19.88
C ASN A 53 -3.22 -1.95 19.48
N VAL A 54 -3.21 -3.05 18.77
CA VAL A 54 -2.00 -3.73 18.30
C VAL A 54 -1.53 -3.25 16.93
N GLY A 55 -2.18 -2.22 16.38
CA GLY A 55 -1.86 -1.68 15.05
C GLY A 55 -2.25 -2.62 13.93
N GLY A 56 -1.48 -2.58 12.86
CA GLY A 56 -1.62 -3.46 11.71
C GLY A 56 -0.30 -4.15 11.39
N GLY A 57 0.09 -4.12 10.12
CA GLY A 57 1.40 -4.58 9.68
C GLY A 57 1.40 -5.89 8.90
N LEU A 58 0.32 -6.67 8.94
CA LEU A 58 0.20 -7.91 8.19
C LEU A 58 0.49 -7.69 6.71
N GLY A 59 1.44 -8.46 6.18
CA GLY A 59 1.85 -8.45 4.79
C GLY A 59 0.83 -9.09 3.85
N ILE A 60 1.03 -8.89 2.57
CA ILE A 60 0.30 -9.54 1.49
C ILE A 60 1.24 -10.08 0.43
N LYS A 61 0.74 -10.94 -0.40
CA LYS A 61 1.45 -11.46 -1.56
C LYS A 61 1.42 -10.44 -2.71
N TYR A 62 2.55 -9.78 -2.97
CA TYR A 62 2.76 -8.93 -4.15
C TYR A 62 3.38 -9.70 -5.32
N THR A 63 4.25 -10.67 -4.99
CA THR A 63 4.96 -11.51 -5.95
C THR A 63 4.78 -12.98 -5.62
N THR A 64 5.19 -13.86 -6.51
CA THR A 64 5.11 -15.32 -6.29
C THR A 64 5.98 -15.81 -5.13
N ASN A 65 7.00 -15.03 -4.75
CA ASN A 65 7.93 -15.39 -3.68
C ASN A 65 7.44 -14.98 -2.28
N ASP A 66 6.37 -14.18 -2.20
CA ASP A 66 5.81 -13.75 -0.93
C ASP A 66 4.88 -14.81 -0.36
N ASP A 67 5.02 -15.10 0.92
CA ASP A 67 4.21 -16.08 1.65
C ASP A 67 3.72 -15.51 3.00
N PRO A 68 2.76 -14.57 2.96
CA PRO A 68 2.19 -13.99 4.17
C PRO A 68 1.31 -15.00 4.91
N PRO A 69 1.26 -14.95 6.25
CA PRO A 69 0.26 -15.69 7.00
C PRO A 69 -1.15 -15.19 6.68
N SER A 70 -2.13 -16.04 6.91
CA SER A 70 -3.53 -15.67 6.76
C SER A 70 -3.97 -14.64 7.82
N ILE A 71 -5.05 -13.92 7.52
CA ILE A 71 -5.66 -13.00 8.50
C ILE A 71 -6.08 -13.75 9.77
N ASP A 72 -6.61 -14.96 9.61
CA ASP A 72 -7.05 -15.80 10.74
C ASP A 72 -5.87 -16.19 11.64
N GLU A 73 -4.75 -16.61 11.08
CA GLU A 73 -3.53 -16.94 11.83
C GLU A 73 -2.99 -15.72 12.56
N TRP A 74 -2.95 -14.57 11.90
CA TRP A 74 -2.50 -13.31 12.48
C TRP A 74 -3.37 -12.89 13.67
N VAL A 75 -4.71 -12.87 13.51
CA VAL A 75 -5.66 -12.52 14.58
C VAL A 75 -5.56 -13.51 15.74
N LYS A 76 -5.45 -14.81 15.45
CA LYS A 76 -5.31 -15.87 16.47
C LYS A 76 -4.02 -15.73 17.26
N THR A 77 -2.91 -15.44 16.59
CA THR A 77 -1.61 -15.23 17.24
C THR A 77 -1.66 -14.07 18.21
N ILE A 78 -2.11 -12.90 17.77
CA ILE A 78 -2.20 -11.71 18.60
C ILE A 78 -3.17 -11.90 19.77
N SER A 79 -4.36 -12.41 19.50
CA SER A 79 -5.36 -12.59 20.56
C SER A 79 -4.91 -13.58 21.62
N ASN A 80 -4.29 -14.70 21.23
CA ASN A 80 -3.73 -15.66 22.15
C ASN A 80 -2.58 -15.07 22.99
N SER A 81 -1.71 -14.29 22.38
CA SER A 81 -0.61 -13.62 23.06
C SER A 81 -1.13 -12.67 24.14
N VAL A 82 -2.08 -11.81 23.81
CA VAL A 82 -2.69 -10.87 24.77
C VAL A 82 -3.39 -11.63 25.91
N VAL A 83 -4.19 -12.65 25.59
CA VAL A 83 -4.86 -13.49 26.61
C VAL A 83 -3.88 -14.16 27.54
N LYS A 84 -2.79 -14.74 27.00
CA LYS A 84 -1.72 -15.39 27.78
C LYS A 84 -1.02 -14.39 28.69
N ALA A 85 -0.69 -13.22 28.18
CA ALA A 85 -0.02 -12.17 28.94
C ALA A 85 -0.92 -11.61 30.05
N CYS A 86 -2.21 -11.34 29.77
CA CYS A 86 -3.15 -10.88 30.79
C CYS A 86 -3.34 -11.91 31.91
N LYS A 87 -3.46 -13.20 31.58
CA LYS A 87 -3.53 -14.28 32.59
C LYS A 87 -2.28 -14.34 33.45
N LYS A 88 -1.11 -14.28 32.85
CA LYS A 88 0.19 -14.30 33.53
C LYS A 88 0.33 -13.17 34.56
N HIS A 89 -0.18 -12.00 34.23
CA HIS A 89 -0.05 -10.79 35.05
C HIS A 89 -1.29 -10.45 35.88
N ASN A 90 -2.29 -11.34 35.91
CA ASN A 90 -3.57 -11.15 36.61
C ASN A 90 -4.24 -9.80 36.25
N LEU A 91 -4.29 -9.51 34.96
CA LEU A 91 -4.90 -8.32 34.40
C LEU A 91 -6.22 -8.71 33.70
N ASP A 92 -7.26 -7.89 33.87
CA ASP A 92 -8.48 -8.02 33.11
C ASP A 92 -8.19 -7.84 31.61
N LEU A 93 -8.92 -8.60 30.76
CA LEU A 93 -8.75 -8.51 29.32
C LEU A 93 -9.18 -7.12 28.81
N PRO A 94 -8.29 -6.35 28.19
CA PRO A 94 -8.68 -5.13 27.51
C PRO A 94 -9.49 -5.46 26.25
N LYS A 95 -10.24 -4.50 25.75
CA LYS A 95 -10.84 -4.57 24.40
C LYS A 95 -9.71 -4.52 23.37
N LEU A 96 -9.51 -5.62 22.65
CA LEU A 96 -8.50 -5.70 21.61
C LEU A 96 -8.98 -4.99 20.34
N MET A 97 -8.10 -4.17 19.78
CA MET A 97 -8.32 -3.43 18.54
C MET A 97 -7.14 -3.67 17.59
N CYS A 98 -7.38 -3.56 16.29
CA CYS A 98 -6.35 -3.62 15.27
C CYS A 98 -6.64 -2.63 14.12
N GLU A 99 -5.60 -2.30 13.36
CA GLU A 99 -5.64 -1.33 12.25
C GLU A 99 -5.10 -1.94 10.94
N PRO A 100 -5.63 -3.07 10.47
CA PRO A 100 -5.19 -3.66 9.21
C PRO A 100 -5.65 -2.76 8.06
N GLY A 101 -4.70 -2.31 7.23
CA GLY A 101 -5.00 -1.53 6.02
C GLY A 101 -4.70 -2.34 4.78
N ARG A 102 -3.42 -2.68 4.59
CA ARG A 102 -2.92 -3.41 3.43
C ARG A 102 -3.64 -4.73 3.19
N SER A 103 -3.76 -5.57 4.21
CA SER A 103 -4.36 -6.89 4.12
C SER A 103 -5.85 -6.88 3.76
N ILE A 104 -6.55 -5.75 3.97
CA ILE A 104 -7.98 -5.63 3.62
C ILE A 104 -8.16 -5.30 2.14
N VAL A 105 -7.42 -4.30 1.61
CA VAL A 105 -7.78 -3.68 0.31
C VAL A 105 -6.72 -3.86 -0.77
N SER A 106 -5.49 -4.20 -0.43
CA SER A 106 -4.40 -4.18 -1.42
C SER A 106 -4.65 -5.14 -2.58
N THR A 107 -5.02 -6.38 -2.28
CA THR A 107 -5.28 -7.42 -3.28
C THR A 107 -6.57 -7.21 -4.07
N ALA A 108 -7.49 -6.38 -3.55
CA ALA A 108 -8.72 -6.01 -4.27
C ALA A 108 -8.49 -4.97 -5.36
N GLY A 109 -7.34 -4.29 -5.36
CA GLY A 109 -7.02 -3.25 -6.34
C GLY A 109 -6.01 -3.69 -7.38
N ILE A 110 -6.25 -3.25 -8.61
CA ILE A 110 -5.35 -3.38 -9.74
C ILE A 110 -5.15 -2.01 -10.39
N THR A 111 -4.02 -1.83 -11.06
CA THR A 111 -3.78 -0.65 -11.92
C THR A 111 -3.55 -1.11 -13.35
N ILE A 112 -4.26 -0.49 -14.28
CA ILE A 112 -4.13 -0.78 -15.71
C ILE A 112 -3.34 0.34 -16.37
N TYR A 113 -2.28 -0.03 -17.07
CA TYR A 113 -1.46 0.86 -17.88
C TYR A 113 -1.53 0.48 -19.35
N LYS A 114 -1.54 1.48 -20.21
CA LYS A 114 -1.42 1.30 -21.66
C LYS A 114 0.04 1.37 -22.07
N ILE A 115 0.50 0.40 -22.84
CA ILE A 115 1.84 0.36 -23.42
C ILE A 115 1.98 1.44 -24.50
N GLY A 116 3.03 2.24 -24.40
CA GLY A 116 3.42 3.24 -25.38
C GLY A 116 4.53 2.74 -26.30
N ALA A 117 5.74 3.26 -26.11
CA ALA A 117 6.88 2.98 -26.95
C ALA A 117 7.78 1.87 -26.40
N PHE A 118 8.47 1.22 -27.30
CA PHE A 118 9.55 0.28 -27.00
C PHE A 118 10.90 0.90 -27.32
N LYS A 119 11.91 0.62 -26.50
CA LYS A 119 13.30 0.98 -26.76
C LYS A 119 14.20 -0.17 -26.39
N GLU A 120 14.74 -0.84 -27.39
CA GLU A 120 15.76 -1.87 -27.21
C GLU A 120 17.14 -1.20 -27.07
N ILE A 121 17.90 -1.68 -26.09
CA ILE A 121 19.33 -1.42 -25.95
C ILE A 121 20.01 -2.78 -26.13
N PRO A 122 20.62 -3.04 -27.29
CA PRO A 122 21.14 -4.36 -27.65
C PRO A 122 22.10 -4.88 -26.57
N GLY A 123 21.90 -6.14 -26.16
CA GLY A 123 22.73 -6.80 -25.15
C GLY A 123 22.55 -6.32 -23.70
N ILE A 124 21.66 -5.33 -23.44
CA ILE A 124 21.42 -4.78 -22.11
C ILE A 124 19.97 -5.04 -21.66
N ARG A 125 18.98 -4.40 -22.32
CA ARG A 125 17.55 -4.55 -21.96
C ARG A 125 16.61 -3.93 -22.99
N THR A 126 15.36 -4.33 -22.92
CA THR A 126 14.28 -3.67 -23.65
C THR A 126 13.41 -2.87 -22.68
N TYR A 127 13.36 -1.57 -22.87
CA TYR A 127 12.43 -0.69 -22.18
C TYR A 127 11.07 -0.71 -22.84
N LEU A 128 10.06 -0.60 -22.00
CA LEU A 128 8.66 -0.50 -22.38
C LEU A 128 8.08 0.67 -21.58
N SER A 129 7.61 1.72 -22.29
CA SER A 129 6.98 2.86 -21.64
C SER A 129 5.49 2.62 -21.41
N VAL A 130 4.94 3.20 -20.36
CA VAL A 130 3.50 3.17 -20.06
C VAL A 130 2.95 4.57 -19.82
N ASP A 131 1.61 4.71 -19.89
CA ASP A 131 0.89 5.97 -19.76
C ASP A 131 0.68 6.43 -18.30
N GLY A 132 1.29 5.79 -17.34
CA GLY A 132 1.35 6.16 -15.92
C GLY A 132 2.77 6.20 -15.41
N GLY A 133 2.95 5.98 -14.10
CA GLY A 133 4.28 5.92 -13.49
C GLY A 133 4.28 6.29 -12.01
N MET A 134 5.36 6.91 -11.55
CA MET A 134 5.59 7.20 -10.14
C MET A 134 4.56 8.12 -9.48
N SER A 135 3.79 8.89 -10.25
CA SER A 135 2.74 9.75 -9.67
C SER A 135 1.50 8.98 -9.25
N ASP A 136 1.24 7.82 -9.81
CA ASP A 136 0.11 6.94 -9.49
C ASP A 136 0.54 5.64 -8.80
N ASN A 137 1.78 5.20 -8.99
CA ASN A 137 2.40 4.11 -8.23
C ASN A 137 3.81 4.51 -7.74
N PRO A 138 3.92 5.30 -6.67
CA PRO A 138 5.23 5.78 -6.18
C PRO A 138 6.04 4.70 -5.46
N ARG A 139 5.45 3.58 -5.10
CA ARG A 139 6.07 2.60 -4.20
C ARG A 139 7.32 1.90 -4.76
N PRO A 140 7.43 1.59 -6.07
CA PRO A 140 8.67 1.05 -6.62
C PRO A 140 9.87 1.97 -6.42
N ILE A 141 9.70 3.28 -6.58
CA ILE A 141 10.79 4.25 -6.37
C ILE A 141 11.04 4.55 -4.88
N THR A 142 9.97 4.69 -4.09
CA THR A 142 10.07 5.12 -2.68
C THR A 142 10.53 3.98 -1.77
N TYR A 143 10.03 2.77 -1.98
CA TYR A 143 10.26 1.61 -1.10
C TYR A 143 10.91 0.43 -1.82
N GLN A 144 11.29 0.56 -3.08
CA GLN A 144 11.78 -0.54 -3.92
C GLN A 144 10.80 -1.73 -3.95
N SER A 145 9.51 -1.44 -3.84
CA SER A 145 8.45 -2.46 -3.80
C SER A 145 8.36 -3.16 -5.14
N ASN A 146 8.34 -4.49 -5.09
CA ASN A 146 8.08 -5.32 -6.25
C ASN A 146 6.58 -5.61 -6.36
N TYR A 147 6.13 -5.77 -7.59
CA TYR A 147 4.75 -6.11 -7.94
C TYR A 147 4.75 -7.25 -8.94
N SER A 148 3.63 -7.93 -9.07
CA SER A 148 3.36 -8.80 -10.21
C SER A 148 2.45 -8.10 -11.22
N ALA A 149 2.61 -8.45 -12.48
CA ALA A 149 1.77 -7.91 -13.55
C ALA A 149 1.58 -8.94 -14.67
N CYS A 150 0.56 -8.72 -15.49
CA CYS A 150 0.31 -9.52 -16.69
C CYS A 150 -0.22 -8.64 -17.84
N LEU A 151 -0.21 -9.16 -19.05
CA LEU A 151 -0.94 -8.55 -20.17
C LEU A 151 -2.42 -8.90 -20.07
N VAL A 152 -3.28 -7.88 -20.20
CA VAL A 152 -4.74 -8.04 -20.10
C VAL A 152 -5.26 -8.99 -21.19
N LYS A 153 -4.71 -8.92 -22.39
CA LYS A 153 -5.13 -9.78 -23.53
C LYS A 153 -4.82 -11.27 -23.34
N ASN A 154 -3.80 -11.59 -22.51
CA ASN A 154 -3.35 -12.97 -22.28
C ASN A 154 -2.85 -13.16 -20.84
N PRO A 155 -3.69 -13.01 -19.81
CA PRO A 155 -3.26 -12.96 -18.41
C PRO A 155 -2.64 -14.26 -17.89
N PHE A 156 -2.96 -15.39 -18.52
CA PHE A 156 -2.48 -16.73 -18.12
C PHE A 156 -1.45 -17.32 -19.08
N ASN A 157 -0.97 -16.56 -20.07
CA ASN A 157 0.02 -17.07 -21.02
C ASN A 157 1.40 -17.15 -20.38
N ILE A 158 1.88 -18.38 -20.17
CA ILE A 158 3.19 -18.67 -19.59
C ILE A 158 4.23 -19.09 -20.64
N ASN A 159 3.83 -19.28 -21.90
CA ASN A 159 4.62 -20.02 -22.91
C ASN A 159 5.60 -19.16 -23.72
N SER A 160 5.54 -17.83 -23.61
CA SER A 160 6.44 -16.94 -24.37
C SER A 160 6.68 -15.69 -23.52
N LYS A 161 7.81 -15.67 -22.82
CA LYS A 161 8.16 -14.59 -21.93
C LYS A 161 9.40 -13.86 -22.42
N ASN A 162 9.25 -12.57 -22.67
CA ASN A 162 10.35 -11.65 -22.87
C ASN A 162 10.56 -10.80 -21.61
N LYS A 163 11.80 -10.44 -21.38
CA LYS A 163 12.17 -9.57 -20.26
C LYS A 163 12.08 -8.10 -20.66
N TYR A 164 11.37 -7.33 -19.84
CA TYR A 164 11.19 -5.90 -20.04
C TYR A 164 11.52 -5.12 -18.79
N THR A 165 12.01 -3.88 -18.97
CA THR A 165 12.03 -2.83 -17.94
C THR A 165 10.86 -1.90 -18.24
N ILE A 166 9.91 -1.75 -17.30
CA ILE A 166 8.75 -0.89 -17.48
C ILE A 166 9.05 0.48 -16.88
N ALA A 167 9.07 1.49 -17.73
CA ALA A 167 9.29 2.89 -17.35
C ALA A 167 7.99 3.69 -17.47
N GLY A 168 7.76 4.59 -16.54
CA GLY A 168 6.67 5.55 -16.60
C GLY A 168 6.93 6.71 -17.57
N LYS A 169 6.04 7.70 -17.55
CA LYS A 169 6.06 8.86 -18.45
C LYS A 169 6.63 10.13 -17.84
N HIS A 170 7.16 10.07 -16.63
CA HIS A 170 7.68 11.23 -15.94
C HIS A 170 9.10 11.60 -16.42
N CYS A 171 9.41 12.90 -16.39
CA CYS A 171 10.74 13.40 -16.62
C CYS A 171 11.63 13.17 -15.39
N GLU A 172 11.84 11.87 -15.07
CA GLU A 172 12.53 11.39 -13.88
C GLU A 172 13.19 10.04 -14.16
N SER A 173 14.50 9.96 -13.96
CA SER A 173 15.27 8.73 -14.23
C SER A 173 14.86 7.54 -13.34
N GLY A 174 14.32 7.83 -12.16
CA GLY A 174 13.79 6.84 -11.22
C GLY A 174 12.39 6.34 -11.55
N ASP A 175 11.70 6.86 -12.57
CA ASP A 175 10.34 6.44 -12.93
C ASP A 175 10.33 5.08 -13.64
N VAL A 176 10.73 4.06 -12.88
CA VAL A 176 10.79 2.66 -13.28
C VAL A 176 9.87 1.85 -12.38
N LEU A 177 8.75 1.40 -12.94
CA LEU A 177 7.78 0.57 -12.23
C LEU A 177 8.26 -0.87 -12.04
N PHE A 178 8.97 -1.40 -13.04
CA PHE A 178 9.58 -2.73 -12.98
C PHE A 178 10.98 -2.67 -13.56
N LYS A 179 11.98 -3.02 -12.77
CA LYS A 179 13.38 -3.13 -13.25
C LYS A 179 13.56 -4.28 -14.22
N GLU A 180 12.89 -5.39 -13.94
CA GLU A 180 12.80 -6.55 -14.81
C GLU A 180 11.47 -7.25 -14.55
N ILE A 181 10.73 -7.54 -15.61
CA ILE A 181 9.52 -8.35 -15.57
C ILE A 181 9.44 -9.22 -16.83
N GLU A 182 8.99 -10.44 -16.65
CA GLU A 182 8.70 -11.35 -17.77
C GLU A 182 7.24 -11.23 -18.19
N LEU A 183 7.01 -10.79 -19.42
CA LEU A 183 5.70 -10.71 -20.05
C LEU A 183 5.66 -11.50 -21.34
N ALA A 184 4.48 -11.93 -21.77
CA ALA A 184 4.28 -12.43 -23.11
C ALA A 184 4.60 -11.35 -24.16
N ASN A 185 4.68 -11.73 -25.44
CA ASN A 185 4.87 -10.75 -26.52
C ASN A 185 3.77 -9.69 -26.47
N CYS A 186 4.19 -8.46 -26.41
CA CYS A 186 3.31 -7.30 -26.32
C CYS A 186 3.64 -6.25 -27.39
N GLU A 187 2.68 -5.40 -27.68
CA GLU A 187 2.75 -4.38 -28.70
C GLU A 187 2.29 -3.03 -28.13
N THR A 188 2.63 -1.95 -28.83
CA THR A 188 2.10 -0.62 -28.52
C THR A 188 0.58 -0.63 -28.52
N GLY A 189 -0.02 -0.12 -27.46
CA GLY A 189 -1.47 -0.09 -27.26
C GLY A 189 -2.02 -1.26 -26.42
N ASP A 190 -1.25 -2.30 -26.18
CA ASP A 190 -1.62 -3.36 -25.23
C ASP A 190 -1.77 -2.81 -23.81
N LEU A 191 -2.51 -3.51 -22.97
CA LEU A 191 -2.73 -3.15 -21.58
C LEU A 191 -1.96 -4.08 -20.64
N ILE A 192 -1.28 -3.48 -19.65
CA ILE A 192 -0.64 -4.19 -18.54
C ILE A 192 -1.51 -3.99 -17.31
N CYS A 193 -1.83 -5.08 -16.63
CA CYS A 193 -2.47 -5.10 -15.32
C CYS A 193 -1.42 -5.33 -14.23
N VAL A 194 -1.27 -4.38 -13.31
CA VAL A 194 -0.43 -4.49 -12.12
C VAL A 194 -1.32 -4.84 -10.94
N PHE A 195 -0.97 -5.93 -10.22
CA PHE A 195 -1.77 -6.43 -9.11
C PHE A 195 -1.38 -5.81 -7.77
N GLY A 196 -2.29 -5.88 -6.78
CA GLY A 196 -1.99 -5.49 -5.41
C GLY A 196 -1.88 -4.00 -5.17
N THR A 197 -2.52 -3.17 -5.99
CA THR A 197 -2.43 -1.71 -5.91
C THR A 197 -3.55 -1.04 -5.11
N GLY A 198 -4.41 -1.81 -4.44
CA GLY A 198 -5.57 -1.27 -3.71
C GLY A 198 -5.22 -0.51 -2.42
N ALA A 199 -4.01 -0.69 -1.87
CA ALA A 199 -3.55 0.05 -0.69
C ALA A 199 -2.39 0.96 -1.04
N TYR A 200 -2.41 2.18 -0.48
CA TYR A 200 -1.38 3.24 -0.58
C TYR A 200 -1.27 3.93 -1.94
N ASN A 201 -1.40 3.23 -3.07
CA ASN A 201 -1.18 3.81 -4.39
C ASN A 201 -1.98 5.10 -4.60
N ASN A 202 -3.30 5.06 -4.40
CA ASN A 202 -4.15 6.23 -4.55
C ASN A 202 -3.85 7.32 -3.51
N SER A 203 -3.69 6.96 -2.24
CA SER A 203 -3.43 7.92 -1.16
C SER A 203 -2.04 8.58 -1.24
N MET A 204 -1.05 7.91 -1.84
CA MET A 204 0.30 8.43 -2.08
C MET A 204 0.44 9.08 -3.45
N SER A 205 -0.60 9.04 -4.29
CA SER A 205 -0.56 9.62 -5.63
C SER A 205 -0.29 11.12 -5.57
N SER A 206 0.37 11.63 -6.60
CA SER A 206 0.76 13.03 -6.70
C SER A 206 0.50 13.58 -8.09
N ASN A 207 0.66 14.89 -8.25
CA ASN A 207 0.66 15.56 -9.55
C ASN A 207 2.09 15.92 -10.00
N TYR A 208 3.07 15.06 -9.68
CA TYR A 208 4.44 15.28 -10.13
C TYR A 208 4.50 15.48 -11.65
N ASN A 209 5.34 16.39 -12.11
CA ASN A 209 5.39 16.90 -13.48
C ASN A 209 4.04 17.48 -14.00
N ARG A 210 3.13 17.93 -13.11
CA ARG A 210 1.79 18.40 -13.47
C ARG A 210 0.96 17.35 -14.23
N ILE A 211 1.14 16.07 -13.92
CA ILE A 211 0.37 14.97 -14.52
C ILE A 211 -0.92 14.76 -13.72
N PRO A 212 -2.08 14.77 -14.38
CA PRO A 212 -3.37 14.47 -13.75
C PRO A 212 -3.43 13.05 -13.18
N ARG A 213 -4.07 12.90 -12.01
CA ARG A 213 -4.33 11.59 -11.39
C ARG A 213 -5.31 10.78 -12.24
N PRO A 214 -5.13 9.44 -12.31
CA PRO A 214 -6.05 8.56 -13.03
C PRO A 214 -7.43 8.48 -12.35
N ALA A 215 -8.41 7.98 -13.08
CA ALA A 215 -9.70 7.60 -12.50
C ALA A 215 -9.54 6.35 -11.63
N ALA A 216 -10.44 6.20 -10.63
CA ALA A 216 -10.64 4.94 -9.95
C ALA A 216 -12.06 4.43 -10.20
N LEU A 217 -12.17 3.12 -10.42
CA LEU A 217 -13.43 2.44 -10.66
C LEU A 217 -13.64 1.35 -9.62
N LEU A 218 -14.87 1.20 -9.17
CA LEU A 218 -15.33 0.02 -8.45
C LEU A 218 -15.89 -0.96 -9.48
N VAL A 219 -15.38 -2.19 -9.45
CA VAL A 219 -15.85 -3.26 -10.33
C VAL A 219 -16.46 -4.35 -9.47
N CYS A 220 -17.71 -4.66 -9.71
CA CYS A 220 -18.45 -5.68 -9.00
C CYS A 220 -19.46 -6.35 -9.94
N ASN A 221 -19.52 -7.68 -9.94
CA ASN A 221 -20.50 -8.46 -10.72
C ASN A 221 -20.52 -8.13 -12.22
N GLY A 222 -19.38 -7.76 -12.80
CA GLY A 222 -19.25 -7.40 -14.21
C GLY A 222 -19.63 -5.96 -14.54
N GLU A 223 -20.04 -5.15 -13.58
CA GLU A 223 -20.32 -3.73 -13.71
C GLU A 223 -19.15 -2.90 -13.19
N ALA A 224 -18.95 -1.72 -13.78
CA ALA A 224 -17.88 -0.79 -13.42
C ALA A 224 -18.45 0.61 -13.16
N GLU A 225 -18.20 1.15 -11.98
CA GLU A 225 -18.66 2.48 -11.57
C GLU A 225 -17.48 3.38 -11.22
N ILE A 226 -17.55 4.66 -11.63
CA ILE A 226 -16.53 5.63 -11.29
C ILE A 226 -16.68 6.06 -9.83
N ILE A 227 -15.70 5.74 -8.99
CA ILE A 227 -15.64 6.20 -7.58
C ILE A 227 -14.69 7.40 -7.42
N GLN A 228 -13.79 7.62 -8.37
CA GLN A 228 -12.95 8.81 -8.45
C GLN A 228 -12.80 9.24 -9.92
N LYS A 229 -13.19 10.46 -10.24
CA LYS A 229 -13.03 11.00 -11.59
C LYS A 229 -11.55 11.20 -11.91
N ARG A 230 -11.18 10.99 -13.18
CA ARG A 230 -9.86 11.40 -13.69
C ARG A 230 -9.72 12.91 -13.58
N GLU A 231 -8.58 13.37 -13.06
CA GLU A 231 -8.28 14.81 -13.12
C GLU A 231 -8.06 15.28 -14.56
N SER A 232 -8.47 16.49 -14.83
CA SER A 232 -8.17 17.23 -16.06
C SER A 232 -7.02 18.21 -15.82
N PRO A 233 -6.36 18.74 -16.86
CA PRO A 233 -5.35 19.79 -16.69
C PRO A 233 -5.87 21.03 -15.94
N ILE A 234 -7.15 21.37 -16.09
CA ILE A 234 -7.75 22.52 -15.40
C ILE A 234 -7.84 22.31 -13.88
N ASP A 235 -8.02 21.06 -13.42
CA ASP A 235 -8.06 20.74 -12.00
C ASP A 235 -6.71 21.03 -11.32
N LEU A 236 -5.61 20.95 -12.06
CA LEU A 236 -4.26 21.24 -11.55
C LEU A 236 -4.01 22.75 -11.37
N LEU A 237 -4.81 23.57 -12.01
CA LEU A 237 -4.70 25.04 -11.95
C LEU A 237 -5.64 25.66 -10.92
N LYS A 238 -6.47 24.87 -10.26
CA LYS A 238 -7.52 25.33 -9.34
C LYS A 238 -7.04 26.31 -8.25
N TYR A 239 -5.80 26.14 -7.80
CA TYR A 239 -5.20 26.95 -6.74
C TYR A 239 -4.13 27.92 -7.27
N ASP A 240 -3.89 27.96 -8.57
CA ASP A 240 -2.97 28.91 -9.18
C ASP A 240 -3.66 30.27 -9.30
N VAL A 241 -2.99 31.33 -8.88
CA VAL A 241 -3.49 32.71 -8.93
C VAL A 241 -2.57 33.55 -9.78
N LEU A 242 -3.14 34.26 -10.76
CA LEU A 242 -2.39 35.24 -11.53
C LEU A 242 -2.29 36.54 -10.69
N PRO A 243 -1.09 37.01 -10.32
CA PRO A 243 -0.92 38.27 -9.58
C PRO A 243 -1.48 39.45 -10.37
N ASP A 244 -2.13 40.40 -9.68
CA ASP A 244 -2.81 41.57 -10.29
C ASP A 244 -1.92 42.38 -11.24
N ARG A 245 -0.61 42.47 -10.96
CA ARG A 245 0.37 43.16 -11.82
C ARG A 245 0.50 42.57 -13.24
N PHE A 246 0.00 41.34 -13.47
CA PHE A 246 -0.03 40.69 -14.79
C PHE A 246 -1.40 40.69 -15.44
N ILE A 247 -2.43 41.18 -14.76
CA ILE A 247 -3.77 41.37 -15.29
C ILE A 247 -3.78 42.79 -15.89
N LYS A 248 -3.75 42.87 -17.21
CA LYS A 248 -3.86 44.15 -17.93
C LYS A 248 -5.32 44.43 -18.29
#